data_df9ff9905592d079dcd1c32696b6c8b3
#
_entry.id   df9ff9905592d079dcd1c32696b6c8b3
#
_cell.length_a   1.000
_cell.length_b   1.000
_cell.length_c   1.000
_cell.angle_alpha   90.00
_cell.angle_beta   90.00
_cell.angle_gamma   90.00
#
_symmetry.space_group_name_H-M   'P 1'
#
loop_
_entity.id
_entity.type
_entity.pdbx_description
1 polymer ?
#
loop_
_entity_poly.entity_id
_entity_poly.type
_entity_poly.pdbx_seq_one_letter_code
_entity_poly.pdbx_strand_id
1 'polypeptide(L)'
;KLLTDNDIPTLNEINNIMETIQQNNDEKAFLILSLAVKCALTNTEICSLNKEYIVINSNDEMYINYPPKGNNRISRIIKVPDDVAVLLDRYICNNNIIEGAIFINKRKTRIKLRDTERLLEKYCKLNIEKGMLNNKFTMQTLRHAAICYMLSGGASKDLVASYAGITTKWITRYDKIINSDTYKQAVDYSIISINA
;
A
#
# COMPACT_ATOMS: atom_id res chain seq x y z
N LYS A 1 -6.80 -7.98 18.93
CA LYS A 1 -6.37 -9.27 18.38
C LYS A 1 -4.87 -9.18 18.10
N LEU A 2 -4.11 -10.18 18.55
CA LEU A 2 -2.72 -10.34 18.16
C LEU A 2 -2.69 -10.79 16.70
N LEU A 3 -1.78 -10.22 15.92
CA LEU A 3 -1.55 -10.67 14.55
C LEU A 3 -0.78 -11.99 14.58
N THR A 4 -1.13 -12.90 13.68
CA THR A 4 -0.42 -14.17 13.45
C THR A 4 0.11 -14.18 12.02
N ASP A 5 1.07 -15.08 11.73
CA ASP A 5 1.64 -15.23 10.39
C ASP A 5 0.57 -15.49 9.33
N ASN A 6 -0.51 -16.20 9.69
CA ASN A 6 -1.64 -16.48 8.80
C ASN A 6 -2.52 -15.25 8.49
N ASP A 7 -2.38 -14.16 9.25
CA ASP A 7 -3.14 -12.93 9.03
C ASP A 7 -2.44 -12.00 8.01
N ILE A 8 -1.21 -12.34 7.57
CA ILE A 8 -0.39 -11.49 6.70
C ILE A 8 -0.05 -12.25 5.42
N PRO A 9 -0.35 -11.68 4.24
CA PRO A 9 0.01 -12.31 2.98
C PRO A 9 1.51 -12.45 2.84
N THR A 10 1.94 -13.59 2.30
CA THR A 10 3.31 -13.82 1.88
C THR A 10 3.66 -12.93 0.68
N LEU A 11 4.95 -12.73 0.43
CA LEU A 11 5.40 -11.99 -0.74
C LEU A 11 4.92 -12.64 -2.04
N ASN A 12 4.94 -13.98 -2.11
CA ASN A 12 4.47 -14.73 -3.28
C ASN A 12 2.96 -14.50 -3.53
N GLU A 13 2.15 -14.50 -2.48
CA GLU A 13 0.70 -14.22 -2.59
C GLU A 13 0.43 -12.79 -3.06
N ILE A 14 1.20 -11.80 -2.57
CA ILE A 14 1.11 -10.40 -3.04
C ILE A 14 1.50 -10.35 -4.53
N ASN A 15 2.61 -10.96 -4.93
CA ASN A 15 3.05 -10.96 -6.31
C ASN A 15 2.01 -11.61 -7.24
N ASN A 16 1.43 -12.74 -6.85
CA ASN A 16 0.37 -13.40 -7.62
C ASN A 16 -0.85 -12.49 -7.86
N ILE A 17 -1.25 -11.73 -6.84
CA ILE A 17 -2.34 -10.75 -6.98
C ILE A 17 -1.92 -9.62 -7.93
N MET A 18 -0.72 -9.07 -7.76
CA MET A 18 -0.22 -7.97 -8.59
C MET A 18 -0.09 -8.39 -10.07
N GLU A 19 0.44 -9.57 -10.34
CA GLU A 19 0.51 -10.14 -11.70
C GLU A 19 -0.88 -10.32 -12.32
N THR A 20 -1.83 -10.84 -11.54
CA THR A 20 -3.23 -10.99 -12.03
C THR A 20 -3.85 -9.64 -12.37
N ILE A 21 -3.57 -8.59 -11.60
CA ILE A 21 -4.02 -7.23 -11.87
C ILE A 21 -3.39 -6.71 -13.17
N GLN A 22 -2.09 -6.91 -13.36
CA GLN A 22 -1.38 -6.52 -14.58
C GLN A 22 -1.94 -7.22 -15.82
N GLN A 23 -2.15 -8.54 -15.75
CA GLN A 23 -2.78 -9.32 -16.84
C GLN A 23 -4.17 -8.82 -17.22
N ASN A 24 -4.88 -8.19 -16.29
CA ASN A 24 -6.19 -7.57 -16.52
C ASN A 24 -6.11 -6.09 -16.96
N ASN A 25 -4.91 -5.52 -17.10
CA ASN A 25 -4.68 -4.12 -17.44
C ASN A 25 -5.43 -3.13 -16.51
N ASP A 26 -5.61 -3.49 -15.23
CA ASP A 26 -6.29 -2.65 -14.23
C ASP A 26 -5.30 -1.73 -13.52
N GLU A 27 -4.88 -0.67 -14.22
CA GLU A 27 -3.88 0.30 -13.74
C GLU A 27 -4.28 0.93 -12.40
N LYS A 28 -5.57 1.21 -12.21
CA LYS A 28 -6.08 1.76 -10.96
C LYS A 28 -5.92 0.78 -9.79
N ALA A 29 -6.28 -0.48 -9.99
CA ALA A 29 -6.10 -1.51 -8.97
C ALA A 29 -4.63 -1.70 -8.63
N PHE A 30 -3.77 -1.75 -9.64
CA PHE A 30 -2.34 -1.92 -9.47
C PHE A 30 -1.73 -0.80 -8.62
N LEU A 31 -2.09 0.45 -8.90
CA LEU A 31 -1.62 1.60 -8.14
C LEU A 31 -2.16 1.61 -6.70
N ILE A 32 -3.46 1.32 -6.50
CA ILE A 32 -4.08 1.26 -5.16
C ILE A 32 -3.37 0.23 -4.28
N LEU A 33 -3.14 -0.98 -4.80
CA LEU A 33 -2.45 -2.03 -4.04
C LEU A 33 -0.98 -1.69 -3.81
N SER A 34 -0.29 -1.11 -4.79
CA SER A 34 1.09 -0.64 -4.65
C SER A 34 1.24 0.38 -3.52
N LEU A 35 0.32 1.34 -3.41
CA LEU A 35 0.29 2.30 -2.31
C LEU A 35 0.07 1.63 -0.94
N ALA A 36 -0.78 0.61 -0.88
CA ALA A 36 -1.01 -0.14 0.35
C ALA A 36 0.24 -0.94 0.78
N VAL A 37 0.85 -1.71 -0.12
CA VAL A 37 1.94 -2.65 0.20
C VAL A 37 3.31 -2.00 0.24
N LYS A 38 3.55 -0.88 -0.44
CA LYS A 38 4.86 -0.21 -0.48
C LYS A 38 4.91 1.09 0.33
N CYS A 39 3.80 1.80 0.45
CA CYS A 39 3.74 3.05 1.22
C CYS A 39 3.04 2.89 2.58
N ALA A 40 2.60 1.69 2.93
CA ALA A 40 1.85 1.40 4.15
C ALA A 40 0.66 2.35 4.37
N LEU A 41 0.00 2.80 3.29
CA LEU A 41 -1.18 3.65 3.39
C LEU A 41 -2.38 2.87 3.92
N THR A 42 -3.16 3.52 4.76
CA THR A 42 -4.48 3.02 5.14
C THR A 42 -5.44 3.13 3.97
N ASN A 43 -6.49 2.29 3.98
CA ASN A 43 -7.55 2.41 2.98
C ASN A 43 -8.19 3.81 2.96
N THR A 44 -8.34 4.45 4.14
CA THR A 44 -8.84 5.82 4.25
C THR A 44 -7.91 6.82 3.57
N GLU A 45 -6.59 6.69 3.75
CA GLU A 45 -5.61 7.56 3.10
C GLU A 45 -5.63 7.40 1.60
N ILE A 46 -5.65 6.17 1.08
CA ILE A 46 -5.77 5.89 -0.35
C ILE A 46 -7.04 6.54 -0.92
N CYS A 47 -8.20 6.33 -0.29
CA CYS A 47 -9.45 6.92 -0.75
C CYS A 47 -9.49 8.45 -0.66
N SER A 48 -8.74 9.04 0.28
CA SER A 48 -8.69 10.50 0.46
C SER A 48 -7.57 11.19 -0.32
N LEU A 49 -6.75 10.43 -1.06
CA LEU A 49 -5.62 10.99 -1.77
C LEU A 49 -6.06 12.02 -2.81
N ASN A 50 -5.49 13.21 -2.71
CA ASN A 50 -5.69 14.32 -3.63
C ASN A 50 -4.40 14.62 -4.41
N LYS A 51 -4.55 15.19 -5.59
CA LYS A 51 -3.43 15.67 -6.41
C LYS A 51 -2.58 16.69 -5.65
N GLU A 52 -3.21 17.56 -4.88
CA GLU A 52 -2.58 18.63 -4.11
C GLU A 52 -1.72 18.12 -2.94
N TYR A 53 -1.86 16.85 -2.56
CA TYR A 53 -1.02 16.24 -1.53
C TYR A 53 0.31 15.73 -2.08
N ILE A 54 0.44 15.64 -3.40
CA ILE A 54 1.64 15.14 -4.05
C ILE A 54 2.61 16.30 -4.26
N VAL A 55 3.81 16.15 -3.71
CA VAL A 55 4.89 17.13 -3.77
C VAL A 55 6.12 16.46 -4.35
N ILE A 56 6.77 17.13 -5.31
CA ILE A 56 8.06 16.70 -5.85
C ILE A 56 9.10 17.73 -5.36
N ASN A 57 10.17 17.24 -4.75
CA ASN A 57 11.25 18.09 -4.26
C ASN A 57 12.27 18.44 -5.38
N SER A 58 13.28 19.22 -5.06
CA SER A 58 14.34 19.62 -5.99
C SER A 58 15.22 18.48 -6.51
N ASN A 59 15.13 17.30 -5.91
CA ASN A 59 15.85 16.09 -6.31
C ASN A 59 14.97 15.10 -7.09
N ASP A 60 13.82 15.56 -7.59
CA ASP A 60 12.79 14.75 -8.27
C ASP A 60 12.22 13.60 -7.42
N GLU A 61 12.33 13.70 -6.09
CA GLU A 61 11.73 12.73 -5.18
C GLU A 61 10.29 13.10 -4.89
N MET A 62 9.39 12.11 -4.98
CA MET A 62 7.97 12.31 -4.73
C MET A 62 7.61 12.04 -3.26
N TYR A 63 6.79 12.91 -2.71
CA TYR A 63 6.23 12.81 -1.36
C TYR A 63 4.71 12.97 -1.41
N ILE A 64 4.03 12.28 -0.51
CA ILE A 64 2.61 12.52 -0.23
C ILE A 64 2.52 13.22 1.12
N ASN A 65 1.96 14.43 1.12
CA ASN A 65 1.79 15.24 2.32
C ASN A 65 0.30 15.30 2.70
N TYR A 66 -0.12 14.42 3.61
CA TYR A 66 -1.48 14.44 4.12
C TYR A 66 -1.65 15.58 5.12
N PRO A 67 -2.71 16.41 4.99
CA PRO A 67 -2.99 17.46 5.95
C PRO A 67 -3.31 16.88 7.33
N PRO A 68 -3.09 17.66 8.41
CA PRO A 68 -3.47 17.27 9.76
C PRO A 68 -4.95 16.90 9.83
N LYS A 69 -5.28 15.88 10.62
CA LYS A 69 -6.67 15.43 10.82
C LYS A 69 -7.10 15.65 12.27
N GLY A 70 -8.29 16.20 12.45
CA GLY A 70 -8.90 16.42 13.77
C GLY A 70 -8.03 17.32 14.67
N ASN A 71 -7.77 16.87 15.89
CA ASN A 71 -6.94 17.59 16.87
C ASN A 71 -5.43 17.38 16.66
N ASN A 72 -5.03 16.53 15.74
CA ASN A 72 -3.62 16.33 15.42
C ASN A 72 -3.14 17.45 14.49
N ARG A 73 -2.20 18.26 14.97
CA ARG A 73 -1.63 19.40 14.21
C ARG A 73 -0.46 18.98 13.31
N ILE A 74 -0.09 17.71 13.30
CA ILE A 74 1.05 17.21 12.54
C ILE A 74 0.55 16.60 11.24
N SER A 75 1.06 17.10 10.11
CA SER A 75 0.87 16.47 8.80
C SER A 75 1.65 15.15 8.72
N ARG A 76 1.11 14.18 8.00
CA ARG A 76 1.82 12.94 7.69
C ARG A 76 2.48 13.07 6.33
N ILE A 77 3.81 12.99 6.31
CA ILE A 77 4.61 13.07 5.09
C ILE A 77 5.17 11.67 4.81
N ILE A 78 5.00 11.20 3.58
CA ILE A 78 5.44 9.88 3.13
C ILE A 78 6.30 10.07 1.89
N LYS A 79 7.55 9.60 1.93
CA LYS A 79 8.36 9.47 0.72
C LYS A 79 7.80 8.30 -0.10
N VAL A 80 7.44 8.54 -1.35
CA VAL A 80 6.95 7.51 -2.26
C VAL A 80 8.16 6.80 -2.89
N PRO A 81 8.24 5.46 -2.83
CA PRO A 81 9.27 4.72 -3.56
C PRO A 81 9.24 5.03 -5.05
N ASP A 82 10.41 5.07 -5.71
CA ASP A 82 10.55 5.54 -7.09
C ASP A 82 9.66 4.79 -8.09
N ASP A 83 9.53 3.47 -7.94
CA ASP A 83 8.66 2.64 -8.76
C ASP A 83 7.17 2.99 -8.61
N VAL A 84 6.73 3.28 -7.38
CA VAL A 84 5.36 3.74 -7.11
C VAL A 84 5.16 5.18 -7.58
N ALA A 85 6.17 6.03 -7.47
CA ALA A 85 6.14 7.41 -7.95
C ALA A 85 5.90 7.47 -9.47
N VAL A 86 6.61 6.66 -10.24
CA VAL A 86 6.43 6.53 -11.69
C VAL A 86 4.99 6.08 -12.04
N LEU A 87 4.45 5.09 -11.31
CA LEU A 87 3.07 4.64 -11.50
C LEU A 87 2.05 5.73 -11.20
N LEU A 88 2.24 6.43 -10.09
CA LEU A 88 1.33 7.48 -9.65
C LEU A 88 1.34 8.67 -10.63
N ASP A 89 2.51 9.09 -11.07
CA ASP A 89 2.65 10.15 -12.07
C ASP A 89 1.99 9.76 -13.40
N ARG A 90 2.29 8.57 -13.91
CA ARG A 90 1.66 8.03 -15.13
C ARG A 90 0.14 7.96 -15.01
N TYR A 91 -0.39 7.49 -13.87
CA TYR A 91 -1.83 7.43 -13.64
C TYR A 91 -2.48 8.82 -13.65
N ILE A 92 -1.83 9.81 -13.04
CA ILE A 92 -2.28 11.20 -13.02
C ILE A 92 -2.32 11.77 -14.44
N CYS A 93 -1.23 11.58 -15.21
CA CYS A 93 -1.14 12.07 -16.60
C CYS A 93 -2.18 11.39 -17.49
N ASN A 94 -2.29 10.05 -17.47
CA ASN A 94 -3.21 9.29 -18.30
C ASN A 94 -4.68 9.62 -18.04
N ASN A 95 -5.02 9.99 -16.81
CA ASN A 95 -6.38 10.34 -16.43
C ASN A 95 -6.65 11.86 -16.40
N ASN A 96 -5.68 12.70 -16.82
CA ASN A 96 -5.76 14.15 -16.85
C ASN A 96 -6.20 14.75 -15.48
N ILE A 97 -5.62 14.25 -14.39
CA ILE A 97 -5.97 14.69 -13.04
C ILE A 97 -5.20 15.98 -12.74
N ILE A 98 -5.89 17.11 -12.80
CA ILE A 98 -5.33 18.43 -12.55
C ILE A 98 -5.42 18.77 -11.06
N GLU A 99 -6.54 18.45 -10.42
CA GLU A 99 -6.85 18.75 -9.03
C GLU A 99 -7.78 17.70 -8.39
N GLY A 100 -7.87 17.70 -7.08
CA GLY A 100 -8.83 16.92 -6.31
C GLY A 100 -8.47 15.42 -6.22
N ALA A 101 -9.49 14.58 -6.21
CA ALA A 101 -9.36 13.15 -5.95
C ALA A 101 -8.55 12.41 -7.03
N ILE A 102 -7.50 11.70 -6.61
CA ILE A 102 -6.73 10.83 -7.50
C ILE A 102 -7.61 9.65 -7.97
N PHE A 103 -8.32 9.02 -7.06
CA PHE A 103 -9.14 7.85 -7.38
C PHE A 103 -10.62 8.22 -7.39
N ILE A 104 -11.26 7.95 -8.54
CA ILE A 104 -12.69 8.14 -8.73
C ILE A 104 -13.35 6.82 -9.15
N ASN A 105 -14.62 6.68 -8.82
CA ASN A 105 -15.46 5.56 -9.23
C ASN A 105 -16.09 5.79 -10.63
N LYS A 106 -16.88 4.82 -11.09
CA LYS A 106 -17.56 4.92 -12.40
C LYS A 106 -18.53 6.12 -12.51
N ARG A 107 -19.00 6.66 -11.38
CA ARG A 107 -19.88 7.84 -11.33
C ARG A 107 -19.09 9.16 -11.30
N LYS A 108 -17.78 9.11 -11.50
CA LYS A 108 -16.85 10.26 -11.41
C LYS A 108 -16.83 10.94 -10.04
N THR A 109 -17.20 10.22 -8.99
CA THR A 109 -17.06 10.68 -7.60
C THR A 109 -15.89 9.97 -6.92
N ARG A 110 -15.34 10.57 -5.87
CA ARG A 110 -14.28 9.97 -5.06
C ARG A 110 -14.62 8.53 -4.69
N ILE A 111 -13.65 7.64 -4.82
CA ILE A 111 -13.83 6.23 -4.44
C ILE A 111 -14.06 6.12 -2.91
N LYS A 112 -14.82 5.12 -2.49
CA LYS A 112 -15.13 4.83 -1.09
C LYS A 112 -14.35 3.60 -0.61
N LEU A 113 -14.23 3.45 0.71
CA LEU A 113 -13.54 2.30 1.32
C LEU A 113 -14.07 0.96 0.77
N ARG A 114 -15.37 0.86 0.55
CA ARG A 114 -15.99 -0.36 0.01
C ARG A 114 -15.61 -0.64 -1.45
N ASP A 115 -15.29 0.39 -2.22
CA ASP A 115 -14.90 0.21 -3.62
C ASP A 115 -13.51 -0.43 -3.71
N THR A 116 -12.56 -0.02 -2.85
CA THR A 116 -11.23 -0.61 -2.76
C THR A 116 -11.26 -2.04 -2.22
N GLU A 117 -12.08 -2.30 -1.19
CA GLU A 117 -12.26 -3.65 -0.65
C GLU A 117 -12.84 -4.61 -1.70
N ARG A 118 -13.87 -4.18 -2.45
CA ARG A 118 -14.45 -4.98 -3.54
C ARG A 118 -13.45 -5.23 -4.68
N LEU A 119 -12.62 -4.25 -4.96
CA LEU A 119 -11.56 -4.37 -5.97
C LEU A 119 -10.54 -5.43 -5.54
N LEU A 120 -10.07 -5.37 -4.30
CA LEU A 120 -9.17 -6.38 -3.75
C LEU A 120 -9.83 -7.76 -3.68
N GLU A 121 -11.09 -7.83 -3.24
CA GLU A 121 -11.86 -9.08 -3.19
C GLU A 121 -11.97 -9.75 -4.56
N LYS A 122 -12.21 -8.98 -5.62
CA LYS A 122 -12.22 -9.48 -7.01
C LYS A 122 -10.94 -10.22 -7.35
N TYR A 123 -9.77 -9.61 -7.07
CA TYR A 123 -8.48 -10.18 -7.40
C TYR A 123 -8.07 -11.32 -6.48
N CYS A 124 -8.43 -11.26 -5.20
CA CYS A 124 -8.29 -12.41 -4.30
C CYS A 124 -9.08 -13.62 -4.82
N LYS A 125 -10.34 -13.43 -5.21
CA LYS A 125 -11.19 -14.51 -5.73
C LYS A 125 -10.57 -15.15 -6.97
N LEU A 126 -10.12 -14.36 -7.95
CA LEU A 126 -9.46 -14.87 -9.16
C LEU A 126 -8.22 -15.72 -8.84
N ASN A 127 -7.43 -15.32 -7.85
CA ASN A 127 -6.24 -16.06 -7.44
C ASN A 127 -6.58 -17.32 -6.62
N ILE A 128 -7.63 -17.29 -5.83
CA ILE A 128 -8.14 -18.49 -5.11
C ILE A 128 -8.63 -19.53 -6.13
N GLU A 129 -9.39 -19.11 -7.13
CA GLU A 129 -9.89 -20.00 -8.21
C GLU A 129 -8.75 -20.64 -9.01
N LYS A 130 -7.60 -19.95 -9.13
CA LYS A 130 -6.38 -20.49 -9.77
C LYS A 130 -5.51 -21.33 -8.82
N GLY A 131 -5.88 -21.48 -7.54
CA GLY A 131 -5.06 -22.17 -6.52
C GLY A 131 -3.79 -21.41 -6.12
N MET A 132 -3.71 -20.11 -6.44
CA MET A 132 -2.54 -19.25 -6.14
C MET A 132 -2.66 -18.52 -4.80
N LEU A 133 -3.82 -18.59 -4.16
CA LEU A 133 -4.13 -17.94 -2.90
C LEU A 133 -5.06 -18.82 -2.07
N ASN A 134 -4.80 -18.93 -0.77
CA ASN A 134 -5.63 -19.73 0.13
C ASN A 134 -6.76 -18.92 0.80
N ASN A 135 -6.51 -17.65 1.08
CA ASN A 135 -7.42 -16.80 1.83
C ASN A 135 -7.60 -15.43 1.16
N LYS A 136 -8.73 -14.79 1.47
CA LYS A 136 -8.96 -13.39 1.07
C LYS A 136 -8.18 -12.46 1.98
N PHE A 137 -7.67 -11.38 1.40
CA PHE A 137 -7.04 -10.28 2.11
C PHE A 137 -7.95 -9.06 2.19
N THR A 138 -7.63 -8.17 3.11
CA THR A 138 -8.24 -6.84 3.25
C THR A 138 -7.17 -5.78 2.97
N MET A 139 -7.59 -4.56 2.72
CA MET A 139 -6.65 -3.44 2.57
C MET A 139 -5.80 -3.24 3.84
N GLN A 140 -6.36 -3.57 5.00
CA GLN A 140 -5.62 -3.52 6.27
C GLN A 140 -4.54 -4.60 6.36
N THR A 141 -4.79 -5.82 5.89
CA THR A 141 -3.77 -6.89 5.89
C THR A 141 -2.63 -6.58 4.94
N LEU A 142 -2.89 -5.92 3.80
CA LEU A 142 -1.84 -5.42 2.90
C LEU A 142 -0.95 -4.37 3.58
N ARG A 143 -1.54 -3.44 4.32
CA ARG A 143 -0.78 -2.47 5.13
C ARG A 143 0.04 -3.17 6.23
N HIS A 144 -0.50 -4.18 6.90
CA HIS A 144 0.26 -4.99 7.86
C HIS A 144 1.46 -5.68 7.21
N ALA A 145 1.26 -6.23 6.01
CA ALA A 145 2.35 -6.81 5.22
C ALA A 145 3.45 -5.77 4.94
N ALA A 146 3.09 -4.57 4.51
CA ALA A 146 4.05 -3.48 4.28
C ALA A 146 4.92 -3.20 5.52
N ILE A 147 4.31 -3.07 6.69
CA ILE A 147 5.02 -2.82 7.94
C ILE A 147 5.95 -3.99 8.29
N CYS A 148 5.47 -5.24 8.17
CA CYS A 148 6.28 -6.44 8.43
C CYS A 148 7.50 -6.50 7.51
N TYR A 149 7.32 -6.23 6.22
CA TYR A 149 8.43 -6.27 5.25
C TYR A 149 9.45 -5.17 5.49
N MET A 150 9.02 -3.95 5.84
CA MET A 150 9.95 -2.88 6.23
C MET A 150 10.81 -3.28 7.44
N LEU A 151 10.18 -3.82 8.49
CA LEU A 151 10.87 -4.29 9.69
C LEU A 151 11.81 -5.47 9.39
N SER A 152 11.37 -6.43 8.59
CA SER A 152 12.18 -7.59 8.18
C SER A 152 13.35 -7.19 7.28
N GLY A 153 13.20 -6.13 6.51
CA GLY A 153 14.26 -5.51 5.71
C GLY A 153 15.29 -4.73 6.51
N GLY A 154 15.15 -4.68 7.84
CA GLY A 154 16.12 -4.04 8.75
C GLY A 154 15.83 -2.58 9.08
N ALA A 155 14.69 -2.02 8.67
CA ALA A 155 14.30 -0.68 9.08
C ALA A 155 14.04 -0.63 10.59
N SER A 156 14.47 0.45 11.26
CA SER A 156 14.25 0.61 12.69
C SER A 156 12.76 0.76 13.02
N LYS A 157 12.34 0.32 14.20
CA LYS A 157 10.95 0.43 14.64
C LYS A 157 10.45 1.88 14.65
N ASP A 158 11.30 2.83 15.04
CA ASP A 158 10.94 4.25 15.07
C ASP A 158 10.74 4.80 13.67
N LEU A 159 11.59 4.43 12.72
CA LEU A 159 11.47 4.83 11.32
C LEU A 159 10.18 4.29 10.71
N VAL A 160 9.90 2.99 10.91
CA VAL A 160 8.68 2.36 10.38
C VAL A 160 7.42 2.92 11.04
N ALA A 161 7.46 3.17 12.36
CA ALA A 161 6.35 3.80 13.07
C ALA A 161 6.04 5.19 12.51
N SER A 162 7.07 6.02 12.34
CA SER A 162 6.94 7.35 11.74
C SER A 162 6.40 7.28 10.32
N TYR A 163 6.97 6.43 9.49
CA TYR A 163 6.55 6.23 8.10
C TYR A 163 5.10 5.74 7.98
N ALA A 164 4.73 4.73 8.78
CA ALA A 164 3.37 4.21 8.80
C ALA A 164 2.36 5.12 9.53
N GLY A 165 2.81 6.16 10.25
CA GLY A 165 1.94 7.04 11.02
C GLY A 165 1.28 6.35 12.21
N ILE A 166 2.02 5.48 12.91
CA ILE A 166 1.60 4.79 14.13
C ILE A 166 2.60 5.05 15.24
N THR A 167 2.20 4.78 16.49
CA THR A 167 3.13 4.90 17.63
C THR A 167 4.07 3.69 17.70
N THR A 168 5.26 3.89 18.24
CA THR A 168 6.24 2.80 18.46
C THR A 168 5.65 1.67 19.32
N LYS A 169 4.75 1.98 20.25
CA LYS A 169 4.01 0.98 21.02
C LYS A 169 3.19 0.04 20.12
N TRP A 170 2.64 0.52 19.02
CA TRP A 170 1.89 -0.30 18.08
C TRP A 170 2.78 -1.22 17.24
N ILE A 171 4.03 -0.83 17.01
CA ILE A 171 5.01 -1.64 16.27
C ILE A 171 5.31 -2.96 16.99
N THR A 172 5.34 -2.99 18.31
CA THR A 172 5.66 -4.20 19.09
C THR A 172 4.71 -5.37 18.80
N ARG A 173 3.52 -5.10 18.31
CA ARG A 173 2.57 -6.15 17.88
C ARG A 173 3.08 -7.01 16.72
N TYR A 174 4.05 -6.51 15.96
CA TYR A 174 4.64 -7.21 14.82
C TYR A 174 5.86 -8.05 15.23
N ASP A 175 6.39 -7.91 16.44
CA ASP A 175 7.63 -8.56 16.88
C ASP A 175 7.57 -10.09 16.77
N LYS A 176 6.41 -10.70 17.05
CA LYS A 176 6.24 -12.14 16.92
C LYS A 176 6.27 -12.61 15.47
N ILE A 177 5.74 -11.80 14.57
CA ILE A 177 5.64 -12.11 13.13
C ILE A 177 7.01 -11.99 12.48
N ILE A 178 7.71 -10.88 12.68
CA ILE A 178 9.04 -10.64 12.08
C ILE A 178 10.12 -11.58 12.63
N ASN A 179 9.92 -12.18 13.81
CA ASN A 179 10.79 -13.19 14.37
C ASN A 179 10.41 -14.62 13.98
N SER A 180 9.33 -14.82 13.21
CA SER A 180 9.00 -16.12 12.63
C SER A 180 9.97 -16.46 11.49
N ASP A 181 10.15 -17.75 11.22
CA ASP A 181 11.08 -18.22 10.18
C ASP A 181 10.69 -17.69 8.78
N THR A 182 9.41 -17.41 8.57
CA THR A 182 8.86 -16.85 7.32
C THR A 182 9.42 -15.46 7.00
N TYR A 183 9.73 -14.66 8.03
CA TYR A 183 10.16 -13.25 7.87
C TYR A 183 11.61 -12.99 8.27
N LYS A 184 12.38 -14.02 8.66
CA LYS A 184 13.80 -13.88 8.99
C LYS A 184 14.70 -13.65 7.78
N GLN A 185 14.25 -13.97 6.58
CA GLN A 185 14.98 -13.65 5.36
C GLN A 185 14.77 -12.18 5.03
N ALA A 186 15.86 -11.45 4.84
CA ALA A 186 15.81 -10.08 4.36
C ALA A 186 15.01 -10.03 3.07
N VAL A 187 13.83 -9.41 3.12
CA VAL A 187 12.97 -9.25 1.96
C VAL A 187 13.36 -7.95 1.28
N ASP A 188 13.96 -8.06 0.13
CA ASP A 188 14.16 -6.93 -0.75
C ASP A 188 12.81 -6.47 -1.31
N TYR A 189 12.38 -5.27 -0.96
CA TYR A 189 11.14 -4.67 -1.44
C TYR A 189 11.11 -4.47 -2.97
N SER A 190 12.28 -4.49 -3.61
CA SER A 190 12.41 -4.43 -5.07
C SER A 190 11.86 -5.69 -5.76
N ILE A 191 11.70 -6.80 -5.02
CA ILE A 191 11.16 -8.07 -5.53
C ILE A 191 9.65 -8.00 -5.82
N ILE A 192 8.91 -7.03 -5.27
CA ILE A 192 7.60 -6.69 -5.82
C ILE A 192 7.89 -5.93 -7.12
N SER A 193 8.14 -6.67 -8.19
CA SER A 193 8.45 -6.08 -9.49
C SER A 193 7.21 -5.35 -10.00
N ILE A 194 7.20 -4.07 -9.77
CA ILE A 194 6.31 -3.14 -10.43
C ILE A 194 7.02 -2.85 -11.76
N ASN A 195 6.68 -3.59 -12.80
CA ASN A 195 7.12 -3.24 -14.15
C ASN A 195 6.40 -1.94 -14.53
N ALA A 196 7.13 -0.83 -14.43
CA ALA A 196 6.69 0.48 -14.87
C ALA A 196 6.64 0.55 -16.41
#